data_17895979280aafedeea6dc6488f6d754
#
_entry.id   17895979280aafedeea6dc6488f6d754
#
_cell.length_a   1.000
_cell.length_b   1.000
_cell.length_c   1.000
_cell.angle_alpha   90.00
_cell.angle_beta   90.00
_cell.angle_gamma   90.00
#
_symmetry.space_group_name_H-M   'P 1'
#
loop_
_entity.id
_entity.type
_entity.pdbx_description
1 polymer ?
#
loop_
_entity_poly.entity_id
_entity_poly.type
_entity_poly.pdbx_seq_one_letter_code
_entity_poly.pdbx_strand_id
1 'polypeptide(L)'
;MVRRHRLYAVGVATLVALGAVSFAIAGGGDGPPNVPQKMRFHAELSGLQEVPAVSSTGFGTFDAWLVDDDTLHFVFKYDQLEGGNSLFAHVHFGTRYVNGGVSYFICGGSTKPTPCPNVTGVIEGDITAADVVGPNAQGIEPGSFAEILRGMRAGDAYANIHTTRWPGGEIRGQINDRDQRELE
;
A
#
# COMPACT_ATOMS: atom_id res chain seq x y z
N MET A 1 -9.55 64.62 -45.39
CA MET A 1 -8.98 64.33 -44.05
C MET A 1 -9.77 63.23 -43.37
N VAL A 2 -9.30 61.99 -43.37
CA VAL A 2 -9.98 60.84 -42.76
C VAL A 2 -9.17 60.42 -41.55
N ARG A 3 -9.73 60.62 -40.36
CA ARG A 3 -9.12 60.16 -39.07
C ARG A 3 -9.37 58.65 -38.92
N ARG A 4 -8.29 57.87 -38.87
CA ARG A 4 -8.30 56.45 -38.51
C ARG A 4 -8.24 56.32 -36.99
N HIS A 5 -9.30 55.82 -36.38
CA HIS A 5 -9.27 55.40 -34.96
C HIS A 5 -8.63 54.03 -34.86
N ARG A 6 -7.56 53.90 -34.08
CA ARG A 6 -6.93 52.64 -33.73
C ARG A 6 -7.62 52.12 -32.46
N LEU A 7 -8.31 50.98 -32.58
CA LEU A 7 -8.82 50.20 -31.44
C LEU A 7 -7.69 49.35 -30.88
N TYR A 8 -7.34 49.59 -29.64
CA TYR A 8 -6.45 48.71 -28.87
C TYR A 8 -7.27 47.64 -28.19
N ALA A 9 -7.08 46.38 -28.57
CA ALA A 9 -7.63 45.25 -27.90
C ALA A 9 -6.75 44.92 -26.68
N VAL A 10 -7.35 45.07 -25.48
CA VAL A 10 -6.71 44.60 -24.22
C VAL A 10 -7.02 43.15 -24.06
N GLY A 11 -6.03 42.30 -24.32
CA GLY A 11 -6.13 40.88 -24.02
C GLY A 11 -5.97 40.62 -22.52
N VAL A 12 -7.01 40.18 -21.85
CA VAL A 12 -6.93 39.66 -20.48
C VAL A 12 -6.40 38.23 -20.57
N ALA A 13 -5.15 38.02 -20.20
CA ALA A 13 -4.57 36.71 -20.03
C ALA A 13 -4.98 36.15 -18.66
N THR A 14 -5.92 35.21 -18.67
CA THR A 14 -6.29 34.45 -17.46
C THR A 14 -5.19 33.41 -17.21
N LEU A 15 -4.34 33.63 -16.22
CA LEU A 15 -3.42 32.63 -15.71
C LEU A 15 -4.23 31.57 -14.93
N VAL A 16 -4.42 30.41 -15.51
CA VAL A 16 -4.86 29.24 -14.77
C VAL A 16 -3.64 28.68 -14.04
N ALA A 17 -3.55 28.96 -12.74
CA ALA A 17 -2.57 28.30 -11.89
C ALA A 17 -3.02 26.83 -11.69
N LEU A 18 -2.40 25.90 -12.42
CA LEU A 18 -2.45 24.47 -12.06
C LEU A 18 -1.65 24.32 -10.76
N GLY A 19 -2.38 24.20 -9.66
CA GLY A 19 -1.83 23.78 -8.39
C GLY A 19 -1.36 22.33 -8.50
N ALA A 20 -0.07 22.12 -8.73
CA ALA A 20 0.55 20.82 -8.50
C ALA A 20 0.47 20.53 -7.00
N VAL A 21 -0.42 19.62 -6.61
CA VAL A 21 -0.39 19.04 -5.28
C VAL A 21 0.83 18.13 -5.24
N SER A 22 1.96 18.67 -4.83
CA SER A 22 3.15 17.88 -4.53
C SER A 22 2.88 17.12 -3.24
N PHE A 23 2.55 15.83 -3.36
CA PHE A 23 2.69 14.91 -2.23
C PHE A 23 4.20 14.78 -1.96
N ALA A 24 4.67 15.49 -0.94
CA ALA A 24 5.97 15.22 -0.39
C ALA A 24 5.91 13.83 0.26
N ILE A 25 6.53 12.85 -0.39
CA ILE A 25 6.84 11.56 0.24
C ILE A 25 7.95 11.87 1.25
N ALA A 26 7.56 12.30 2.44
CA ALA A 26 8.45 12.26 3.58
C ALA A 26 8.56 10.77 3.95
N GLY A 27 9.71 10.16 3.72
CA GLY A 27 10.02 8.80 4.15
C GLY A 27 10.05 8.70 5.67
N GLY A 28 8.90 8.46 6.24
CA GLY A 28 8.67 8.18 7.64
C GLY A 28 7.26 7.60 7.75
N GLY A 29 7.14 6.32 8.09
CA GLY A 29 5.84 5.66 8.22
C GLY A 29 4.91 6.45 9.13
N ASP A 30 3.63 6.55 8.74
CA ASP A 30 2.56 7.33 9.41
C ASP A 30 2.14 6.76 10.79
N GLY A 31 2.96 5.92 11.42
CA GLY A 31 2.68 5.42 12.76
C GLY A 31 2.78 6.49 13.84
N PRO A 32 2.11 6.32 15.00
CA PRO A 32 2.16 7.25 16.11
C PRO A 32 3.61 7.53 16.53
N PRO A 33 4.00 8.77 16.82
CA PRO A 33 5.39 9.16 17.09
C PRO A 33 6.03 8.44 18.29
N ASN A 34 5.23 7.84 19.17
CA ASN A 34 5.70 7.17 20.39
C ASN A 34 5.81 5.64 20.28
N VAL A 35 5.53 5.04 19.13
CA VAL A 35 5.71 3.59 18.93
C VAL A 35 7.18 3.32 18.65
N PRO A 36 7.85 2.42 19.40
CA PRO A 36 9.23 2.04 19.11
C PRO A 36 9.39 1.50 17.68
N GLN A 37 10.51 1.80 17.04
CA GLN A 37 10.78 1.41 15.66
C GLN A 37 10.61 -0.10 15.42
N LYS A 38 11.13 -0.92 16.35
CA LYS A 38 10.99 -2.39 16.30
C LYS A 38 9.54 -2.92 16.30
N MET A 39 8.55 -2.03 16.54
CA MET A 39 7.12 -2.36 16.51
C MET A 39 6.42 -1.80 15.28
N ARG A 40 7.15 -1.23 14.31
CA ARG A 40 6.61 -0.62 13.09
C ARG A 40 7.03 -1.41 11.86
N PHE A 41 6.18 -1.39 10.85
CA PHE A 41 6.37 -2.02 9.55
C PHE A 41 6.01 -1.03 8.47
N HIS A 42 6.72 -1.06 7.36
CA HIS A 42 6.47 -0.19 6.22
C HIS A 42 6.73 -0.89 4.90
N ALA A 43 5.93 -0.57 3.88
CA ALA A 43 6.20 -0.93 2.50
C ALA A 43 5.75 0.19 1.56
N GLU A 44 6.56 0.47 0.54
CA GLU A 44 6.18 1.25 -0.63
C GLU A 44 5.79 0.29 -1.76
N LEU A 45 4.60 0.50 -2.36
CA LEU A 45 4.05 -0.39 -3.38
C LEU A 45 4.13 0.25 -4.76
N SER A 46 4.52 -0.55 -5.75
CA SER A 46 4.47 -0.19 -7.17
C SER A 46 4.27 -1.43 -8.04
N GLY A 47 3.80 -1.24 -9.28
CA GLY A 47 3.66 -2.32 -10.24
C GLY A 47 4.99 -2.98 -10.61
N LEU A 48 6.10 -2.23 -10.54
CA LEU A 48 7.44 -2.75 -10.85
C LEU A 48 7.94 -3.76 -9.82
N GLN A 49 7.35 -3.82 -8.64
CA GLN A 49 7.68 -4.79 -7.61
C GLN A 49 6.82 -6.07 -7.69
N GLU A 50 5.81 -6.13 -8.57
CA GLU A 50 5.02 -7.33 -8.80
C GLU A 50 5.84 -8.45 -9.47
N VAL A 51 5.33 -9.67 -9.38
CA VAL A 51 5.98 -10.86 -9.95
C VAL A 51 4.95 -11.66 -10.77
N PRO A 52 5.03 -11.57 -12.11
CA PRO A 52 5.91 -10.71 -12.92
C PRO A 52 5.59 -9.22 -12.77
N ALA A 53 6.57 -8.35 -13.05
CA ALA A 53 6.41 -6.91 -12.96
C ALA A 53 5.26 -6.39 -13.84
N VAL A 54 4.51 -5.44 -13.32
CA VAL A 54 3.38 -4.78 -14.00
C VAL A 54 3.75 -3.33 -14.29
N SER A 55 3.54 -2.89 -15.54
CA SER A 55 3.65 -1.49 -15.92
C SER A 55 2.33 -0.79 -15.61
N SER A 56 2.20 -0.29 -14.39
CA SER A 56 1.08 0.52 -13.91
C SER A 56 1.61 1.82 -13.31
N THR A 57 0.84 2.90 -13.40
CA THR A 57 1.10 4.14 -12.68
C THR A 57 0.67 4.08 -11.22
N GLY A 58 -0.03 3.02 -10.84
CA GLY A 58 -0.47 2.77 -9.46
C GLY A 58 0.69 2.73 -8.48
N PHE A 59 0.49 3.33 -7.33
CA PHE A 59 1.42 3.33 -6.21
C PHE A 59 0.68 3.30 -4.87
N GLY A 60 1.38 2.95 -3.80
CA GLY A 60 0.77 2.90 -2.47
C GLY A 60 1.78 2.77 -1.36
N THR A 61 1.28 2.79 -0.12
CA THR A 61 2.02 2.49 1.10
C THR A 61 1.23 1.54 1.98
N PHE A 62 1.94 0.69 2.67
CA PHE A 62 1.43 -0.10 3.79
C PHE A 62 2.23 0.28 5.02
N ASP A 63 1.57 0.85 6.01
CA ASP A 63 2.14 1.21 7.31
C ASP A 63 1.42 0.40 8.38
N ALA A 64 2.17 -0.21 9.30
CA ALA A 64 1.57 -0.96 10.41
C ALA A 64 2.42 -0.84 11.68
N TRP A 65 1.77 -1.02 12.83
CA TRP A 65 2.46 -1.04 14.12
C TRP A 65 1.72 -1.89 15.13
N LEU A 66 2.46 -2.51 16.03
CA LEU A 66 1.86 -3.23 17.15
C LEU A 66 1.29 -2.22 18.16
N VAL A 67 0.00 -2.35 18.49
CA VAL A 67 -0.65 -1.61 19.57
C VAL A 67 -0.52 -2.36 20.90
N ASP A 68 -0.45 -3.69 20.83
CA ASP A 68 -0.13 -4.60 21.90
C ASP A 68 0.50 -5.89 21.33
N ASP A 69 0.71 -6.92 22.14
CA ASP A 69 1.36 -8.17 21.72
C ASP A 69 0.52 -9.00 20.73
N ASP A 70 -0.79 -8.78 20.69
CA ASP A 70 -1.78 -9.59 19.94
C ASP A 70 -2.47 -8.79 18.82
N THR A 71 -2.18 -7.49 18.67
CA THR A 71 -2.89 -6.61 17.73
C THR A 71 -1.92 -5.76 16.91
N LEU A 72 -2.01 -5.89 15.59
CA LEU A 72 -1.31 -5.06 14.62
C LEU A 72 -2.30 -4.07 13.99
N HIS A 73 -2.14 -2.79 14.24
CA HIS A 73 -2.88 -1.74 13.53
C HIS A 73 -2.21 -1.46 12.18
N PHE A 74 -3.00 -1.24 11.12
CA PHE A 74 -2.47 -0.93 9.81
C PHE A 74 -3.19 0.24 9.14
N VAL A 75 -2.48 0.93 8.26
CA VAL A 75 -3.01 1.90 7.29
C VAL A 75 -2.47 1.53 5.91
N PHE A 76 -3.36 1.18 4.99
CA PHE A 76 -3.05 0.87 3.61
C PHE A 76 -3.58 1.97 2.70
N LYS A 77 -2.69 2.63 1.96
CA LYS A 77 -3.02 3.73 1.05
C LYS A 77 -2.57 3.37 -0.35
N TYR A 78 -3.39 3.68 -1.34
CA TYR A 78 -3.01 3.56 -2.75
C TYR A 78 -3.71 4.60 -3.60
N ASP A 79 -3.11 4.91 -4.75
CA ASP A 79 -3.63 5.86 -5.72
C ASP A 79 -3.24 5.45 -7.14
N GLN A 80 -3.98 5.99 -8.12
CA GLN A 80 -3.73 5.83 -9.56
C GLN A 80 -3.73 4.38 -10.06
N LEU A 81 -4.52 3.48 -9.46
CA LEU A 81 -4.70 2.14 -10.01
C LEU A 81 -5.37 2.23 -11.38
N GLU A 82 -4.84 1.52 -12.37
CA GLU A 82 -5.29 1.50 -13.76
C GLU A 82 -6.08 0.23 -14.12
N GLY A 83 -6.17 -0.72 -13.21
CA GLY A 83 -6.72 -2.06 -13.44
C GLY A 83 -8.23 -2.17 -13.37
N GLY A 84 -8.97 -1.07 -13.26
CA GLY A 84 -10.42 -1.07 -13.12
C GLY A 84 -10.86 -1.30 -11.68
N ASN A 85 -11.78 -2.26 -11.44
CA ASN A 85 -12.25 -2.51 -10.08
C ASN A 85 -11.17 -3.19 -9.23
N SER A 86 -10.98 -2.69 -8.02
CA SER A 86 -10.18 -3.37 -7.00
C SER A 86 -10.91 -4.62 -6.50
N LEU A 87 -10.22 -5.75 -6.47
CA LEU A 87 -10.80 -7.04 -6.10
C LEU A 87 -10.58 -7.31 -4.60
N PHE A 88 -9.34 -7.36 -4.20
CA PHE A 88 -8.89 -7.59 -2.83
C PHE A 88 -7.47 -7.09 -2.62
N ALA A 89 -7.12 -6.82 -1.38
CA ALA A 89 -5.76 -6.57 -0.93
C ALA A 89 -5.44 -7.45 0.27
N HIS A 90 -4.19 -7.89 0.35
CA HIS A 90 -3.74 -8.78 1.42
C HIS A 90 -2.23 -8.70 1.63
N VAL A 91 -1.77 -9.32 2.73
CA VAL A 91 -0.36 -9.55 3.00
C VAL A 91 -0.05 -11.02 2.76
N HIS A 92 1.06 -11.27 2.09
CA HIS A 92 1.62 -12.58 1.80
C HIS A 92 2.86 -12.87 2.65
N PHE A 93 3.13 -14.14 2.86
CA PHE A 93 4.41 -14.61 3.35
C PHE A 93 5.29 -15.04 2.17
N GLY A 94 6.32 -14.28 1.89
CA GLY A 94 7.22 -14.53 0.75
C GLY A 94 8.32 -13.49 0.66
N THR A 95 9.49 -13.95 0.26
CA THR A 95 10.66 -13.11 0.00
C THR A 95 10.44 -12.22 -1.22
N ARG A 96 11.28 -11.20 -1.39
CA ARG A 96 11.28 -10.35 -2.59
C ARG A 96 11.45 -11.20 -3.86
N TYR A 97 10.70 -10.89 -4.90
CA TYR A 97 10.68 -11.56 -6.21
C TYR A 97 10.12 -12.99 -6.21
N VAL A 98 9.43 -13.41 -5.17
CA VAL A 98 8.75 -14.71 -5.09
C VAL A 98 7.29 -14.51 -4.70
N ASN A 99 6.38 -15.26 -5.34
CA ASN A 99 4.99 -15.30 -4.93
C ASN A 99 4.81 -16.27 -3.76
N GLY A 100 4.35 -15.76 -2.64
CA GLY A 100 4.03 -16.53 -1.44
C GLY A 100 2.52 -16.71 -1.25
N GLY A 101 2.14 -17.48 -0.24
CA GLY A 101 0.74 -17.65 0.14
C GLY A 101 0.20 -16.45 0.95
N VAL A 102 -1.13 -16.29 0.95
CA VAL A 102 -1.83 -15.23 1.69
C VAL A 102 -1.76 -15.50 3.19
N SER A 103 -1.37 -14.48 3.95
CA SER A 103 -1.35 -14.52 5.42
C SER A 103 -2.59 -13.90 6.03
N TYR A 104 -2.99 -12.71 5.61
CA TYR A 104 -4.23 -12.07 6.05
C TYR A 104 -4.70 -11.05 5.01
N PHE A 105 -6.02 -10.78 5.01
CA PHE A 105 -6.63 -9.80 4.12
C PHE A 105 -6.63 -8.39 4.72
N ILE A 106 -6.52 -7.39 3.85
CA ILE A 106 -6.69 -5.95 4.14
C ILE A 106 -8.11 -5.53 3.78
N CYS A 107 -8.61 -5.96 2.62
CA CYS A 107 -9.98 -5.72 2.15
C CYS A 107 -10.38 -6.76 1.09
N GLY A 108 -11.68 -6.92 0.85
CA GLY A 108 -12.25 -7.77 -0.20
C GLY A 108 -12.11 -9.28 0.03
N GLY A 109 -11.59 -9.71 1.19
CA GLY A 109 -11.32 -11.12 1.49
C GLY A 109 -12.17 -11.71 2.61
N SER A 110 -11.91 -12.99 2.92
CA SER A 110 -12.73 -13.77 3.84
C SER A 110 -12.78 -13.22 5.26
N THR A 111 -11.67 -12.69 5.78
CA THR A 111 -11.58 -12.11 7.14
C THR A 111 -11.80 -10.59 7.16
N LYS A 112 -11.69 -9.95 6.00
CA LYS A 112 -11.94 -8.50 5.81
C LYS A 112 -12.85 -8.31 4.58
N PRO A 113 -14.16 -8.57 4.69
CA PRO A 113 -15.07 -8.61 3.55
C PRO A 113 -15.46 -7.25 2.98
N THR A 114 -15.13 -6.15 3.67
CA THR A 114 -15.37 -4.80 3.14
C THR A 114 -14.68 -4.64 1.79
N PRO A 115 -15.40 -4.23 0.72
CA PRO A 115 -14.81 -4.03 -0.59
C PRO A 115 -13.66 -3.00 -0.55
N CYS A 116 -12.61 -3.27 -1.33
CA CYS A 116 -11.56 -2.29 -1.55
C CYS A 116 -12.08 -1.12 -2.40
N PRO A 117 -11.81 0.15 -2.06
CA PRO A 117 -12.09 1.28 -2.94
C PRO A 117 -11.44 1.11 -4.32
N ASN A 118 -12.08 1.62 -5.38
CA ASN A 118 -11.52 1.57 -6.73
C ASN A 118 -10.56 2.75 -6.97
N VAL A 119 -9.51 2.53 -7.75
CA VAL A 119 -8.53 3.52 -8.21
C VAL A 119 -7.69 4.15 -7.10
N THR A 120 -8.35 4.70 -6.09
CA THR A 120 -7.72 5.39 -4.93
C THR A 120 -8.41 4.93 -3.65
N GLY A 121 -7.64 4.63 -2.62
CA GLY A 121 -8.21 4.19 -1.35
C GLY A 121 -7.30 4.41 -0.14
N VAL A 122 -7.95 4.56 1.00
CA VAL A 122 -7.33 4.46 2.32
C VAL A 122 -8.14 3.46 3.12
N ILE A 123 -7.47 2.43 3.63
CA ILE A 123 -8.06 1.37 4.44
C ILE A 123 -7.26 1.28 5.72
N GLU A 124 -7.96 1.33 6.83
CA GLU A 124 -7.39 1.30 8.16
C GLU A 124 -8.10 0.25 8.99
N GLY A 125 -7.37 -0.43 9.87
CA GLY A 125 -7.95 -1.45 10.74
C GLY A 125 -6.92 -2.20 11.55
N ASP A 126 -7.40 -3.22 12.24
CA ASP A 126 -6.60 -4.06 13.10
C ASP A 126 -6.54 -5.49 12.56
N ILE A 127 -5.39 -6.14 12.74
CA ILE A 127 -5.13 -7.54 12.46
C ILE A 127 -4.80 -8.23 13.78
N THR A 128 -5.51 -9.32 14.03
CA THR A 128 -5.32 -10.20 15.17
C THR A 128 -5.09 -11.65 14.70
N ALA A 129 -4.89 -12.57 15.60
CA ALA A 129 -4.79 -14.00 15.29
C ALA A 129 -6.00 -14.51 14.47
N ALA A 130 -7.22 -14.00 14.73
CA ALA A 130 -8.42 -14.41 13.99
C ALA A 130 -8.42 -14.04 12.50
N ASP A 131 -7.59 -13.06 12.10
CA ASP A 131 -7.47 -12.63 10.71
C ASP A 131 -6.42 -13.43 9.91
N VAL A 132 -5.52 -14.15 10.60
CA VAL A 132 -4.46 -14.94 9.96
C VAL A 132 -5.05 -16.24 9.39
N VAL A 133 -4.96 -16.39 8.06
CA VAL A 133 -5.52 -17.52 7.31
C VAL A 133 -4.46 -18.55 6.88
N GLY A 134 -3.18 -18.25 7.03
CA GLY A 134 -2.08 -19.13 6.60
C GLY A 134 -0.81 -18.35 6.22
N PRO A 135 0.00 -18.88 5.30
CA PRO A 135 -0.17 -20.10 4.47
C PRO A 135 0.37 -21.39 5.13
N ASN A 136 -0.49 -22.40 5.34
CA ASN A 136 -0.12 -23.68 5.98
C ASN A 136 1.04 -24.38 5.24
N ALA A 137 1.05 -24.34 3.91
CA ALA A 137 2.11 -24.98 3.11
C ALA A 137 3.49 -24.37 3.32
N GLN A 138 3.56 -23.18 3.91
CA GLN A 138 4.80 -22.48 4.26
C GLN A 138 5.02 -22.45 5.79
N GLY A 139 4.24 -23.21 6.56
CA GLY A 139 4.40 -23.36 8.00
C GLY A 139 3.67 -22.33 8.86
N ILE A 140 2.81 -21.49 8.27
CA ILE A 140 1.95 -20.56 9.02
C ILE A 140 0.54 -21.11 9.07
N GLU A 141 0.14 -21.65 10.23
CA GLU A 141 -1.21 -22.13 10.45
C GLU A 141 -2.21 -20.96 10.65
N PRO A 142 -3.50 -21.13 10.34
CA PRO A 142 -4.51 -20.16 10.72
C PRO A 142 -4.42 -19.80 12.20
N GLY A 143 -4.44 -18.50 12.50
CA GLY A 143 -4.28 -17.99 13.86
C GLY A 143 -2.82 -17.79 14.33
N SER A 144 -1.83 -18.18 13.55
CA SER A 144 -0.40 -18.05 13.92
C SER A 144 0.13 -16.63 13.76
N PHE A 145 -0.42 -15.68 14.54
CA PHE A 145 -0.09 -14.26 14.47
C PHE A 145 1.40 -13.97 14.72
N ALA A 146 1.98 -14.60 15.73
CA ALA A 146 3.41 -14.41 16.05
C ALA A 146 4.32 -14.85 14.89
N GLU A 147 3.92 -15.85 14.10
CA GLU A 147 4.71 -16.34 12.98
C GLU A 147 4.74 -15.36 11.81
N ILE A 148 3.58 -14.78 11.48
CA ILE A 148 3.56 -13.75 10.43
C ILE A 148 4.30 -12.48 10.86
N LEU A 149 4.22 -12.09 12.13
CA LEU A 149 5.03 -10.97 12.65
C LEU A 149 6.53 -11.23 12.54
N ARG A 150 6.97 -12.47 12.83
CA ARG A 150 8.37 -12.87 12.64
C ARG A 150 8.78 -12.76 11.17
N GLY A 151 7.93 -13.22 10.24
CA GLY A 151 8.16 -13.07 8.80
C GLY A 151 8.22 -11.61 8.35
N MET A 152 7.32 -10.76 8.83
CA MET A 152 7.35 -9.33 8.55
C MET A 152 8.64 -8.66 9.04
N ARG A 153 9.10 -9.02 10.25
CA ARG A 153 10.38 -8.55 10.81
C ARG A 153 11.60 -9.01 10.01
N ALA A 154 11.58 -10.24 9.50
CA ALA A 154 12.63 -10.77 8.64
C ALA A 154 12.65 -10.15 7.23
N GLY A 155 11.62 -9.37 6.88
CA GLY A 155 11.45 -8.84 5.51
C GLY A 155 10.93 -9.88 4.53
N ASP A 156 10.31 -10.96 5.02
CA ASP A 156 9.76 -12.07 4.26
C ASP A 156 8.22 -12.00 4.17
N ALA A 157 7.68 -10.78 4.10
CA ALA A 157 6.28 -10.53 3.84
C ALA A 157 6.11 -9.36 2.86
N TYR A 158 5.02 -9.35 2.10
CA TYR A 158 4.70 -8.24 1.21
C TYR A 158 3.21 -7.96 1.19
N ALA A 159 2.83 -6.69 1.00
CA ALA A 159 1.47 -6.27 0.73
C ALA A 159 1.25 -6.11 -0.76
N ASN A 160 0.06 -6.44 -1.26
CA ASN A 160 -0.35 -6.11 -2.61
C ASN A 160 -1.87 -5.88 -2.73
N ILE A 161 -2.29 -5.29 -3.85
CA ILE A 161 -3.68 -5.13 -4.24
C ILE A 161 -3.89 -5.66 -5.66
N HIS A 162 -5.01 -6.32 -5.86
CA HIS A 162 -5.41 -6.96 -7.11
C HIS A 162 -6.57 -6.19 -7.75
N THR A 163 -6.56 -6.12 -9.07
CA THR A 163 -7.60 -5.46 -9.86
C THR A 163 -8.13 -6.38 -10.95
N THR A 164 -9.23 -5.99 -11.59
CA THR A 164 -9.85 -6.80 -12.64
C THR A 164 -8.92 -7.04 -13.83
N ARG A 165 -8.05 -6.09 -14.18
CA ARG A 165 -7.06 -6.23 -15.24
C ARG A 165 -5.85 -7.05 -14.80
N TRP A 166 -5.44 -6.92 -13.56
CA TRP A 166 -4.31 -7.63 -12.97
C TRP A 166 -4.75 -8.46 -11.76
N PRO A 167 -5.44 -9.59 -12.00
CA PRO A 167 -5.92 -10.46 -10.93
C PRO A 167 -4.78 -11.18 -10.17
N GLY A 168 -3.56 -11.14 -10.68
CA GLY A 168 -2.35 -11.61 -9.99
C GLY A 168 -1.67 -10.57 -9.10
N GLY A 169 -2.14 -9.31 -9.12
CA GLY A 169 -1.62 -8.14 -8.41
C GLY A 169 -1.30 -7.00 -9.37
N GLU A 170 -1.68 -5.78 -9.02
CA GLU A 170 -1.36 -4.56 -9.77
C GLU A 170 -0.16 -3.83 -9.19
N ILE A 171 -0.13 -3.66 -7.88
CA ILE A 171 1.00 -3.07 -7.15
C ILE A 171 1.34 -3.91 -5.93
N ARG A 172 2.63 -4.01 -5.64
CA ARG A 172 3.20 -4.79 -4.55
C ARG A 172 4.31 -4.03 -3.85
N GLY A 173 4.48 -4.23 -2.54
CA GLY A 173 5.60 -3.70 -1.77
C GLY A 173 6.08 -4.69 -0.71
N GLN A 174 7.40 -4.94 -0.66
CA GLN A 174 7.99 -5.77 0.39
C GLN A 174 7.94 -5.02 1.71
N ILE A 175 7.37 -5.65 2.72
CA ILE A 175 7.30 -5.09 4.06
C ILE A 175 8.70 -5.19 4.65
N ASN A 176 9.26 -4.03 4.96
CA ASN A 176 10.57 -3.93 5.55
C ASN A 176 10.46 -3.30 6.92
N ASP A 177 11.26 -3.82 7.80
CA ASP A 177 11.74 -3.09 8.94
C ASP A 177 13.20 -2.73 8.67
N ARG A 178 13.45 -1.50 8.30
CA ARG A 178 14.81 -1.04 7.96
C ARG A 178 15.77 -1.16 9.13
N ASP A 179 15.23 -1.12 10.36
CA ASP A 179 16.03 -1.07 11.57
C ASP A 179 16.18 -2.43 12.26
N GLN A 180 15.43 -3.45 11.82
CA GLN A 180 15.51 -4.80 12.41
C GLN A 180 16.56 -5.70 11.77
N ARG A 181 17.14 -5.32 10.63
CA ARG A 181 18.29 -6.03 10.02
C ARG A 181 19.59 -5.87 10.80
N GLU A 182 19.64 -4.93 11.74
CA GLU A 182 20.81 -4.66 12.58
C GLU A 182 20.79 -5.40 13.91
N LEU A 183 19.76 -6.24 14.18
CA LEU A 183 19.57 -6.93 15.47
C LEU A 183 19.68 -8.46 15.37
N GLU A 184 20.12 -9.01 14.22
CA GLU A 184 20.48 -10.43 14.09
C GLU A 184 21.98 -10.66 14.28
#